data_29e8617732c8ad7e6ecf92ffc294bffd
#
_entry.id   29e8617732c8ad7e6ecf92ffc294bffd
#
_cell.length_a   1.000
_cell.length_b   1.000
_cell.length_c   1.000
_cell.angle_alpha   90.00
_cell.angle_beta   90.00
_cell.angle_gamma   90.00
#
_symmetry.space_group_name_H-M   'P 1'
#
loop_
_entity.id
_entity.type
_entity.pdbx_description
1 polymer ?
#
loop_
_entity_poly.entity_id
_entity_poly.type
_entity_poly.pdbx_seq_one_letter_code
_entity_poly.pdbx_strand_id
1 'polypeptide(L)'
;MKNKGTKLLLNATYLLLLLSIIRVITGATDLTSVGTASAALLLSVPIVLAGLGGLFSERAGVVNIGLEGMMILGAWAGGFIGSQHGPWLGLVAAIIFGAVGALLHAVATISFGVDHVVSGVAINIMAAGLVRYLSTILYQGGSWPGPSQSLDIKEISL
;
A
#
# COMPACT_ATOMS: atom_id res chain seq x y z
N MET A 1 -8.36 24.98 25.27
CA MET A 1 -7.83 23.73 24.67
C MET A 1 -8.58 22.45 25.05
N LYS A 2 -9.50 22.48 26.01
CA LYS A 2 -10.27 21.32 26.54
C LYS A 2 -11.32 20.72 25.58
N ASN A 3 -11.52 21.31 24.38
CA ASN A 3 -12.70 21.02 23.56
C ASN A 3 -12.45 20.10 22.33
N LYS A 4 -11.21 19.85 21.91
CA LYS A 4 -10.94 19.01 20.74
C LYS A 4 -11.02 17.50 21.05
N GLY A 5 -10.46 17.07 22.16
CA GLY A 5 -10.51 15.67 22.58
C GLY A 5 -11.93 15.21 22.92
N THR A 6 -12.70 16.06 23.61
CA THR A 6 -14.10 15.76 23.93
C THR A 6 -14.97 15.66 22.67
N LYS A 7 -14.75 16.55 21.68
CA LYS A 7 -15.47 16.47 20.40
C LYS A 7 -15.10 15.20 19.61
N LEU A 8 -13.83 14.81 19.63
CA LEU A 8 -13.38 13.58 18.98
C LEU A 8 -14.03 12.34 19.61
N LEU A 9 -14.05 12.27 20.93
CA LEU A 9 -14.71 11.18 21.66
C LEU A 9 -16.22 11.14 21.39
N LEU A 10 -16.88 12.31 21.39
CA LEU A 10 -18.31 12.42 21.08
C LEU A 10 -18.61 11.93 19.67
N ASN A 11 -17.82 12.36 18.67
CA ASN A 11 -17.99 11.94 17.30
C ASN A 11 -17.75 10.44 17.13
N ALA A 12 -16.75 9.88 17.81
CA ALA A 12 -16.50 8.43 17.80
C ALA A 12 -17.68 7.66 18.42
N THR A 13 -18.23 8.16 19.53
CA THR A 13 -19.41 7.57 20.18
C THR A 13 -20.64 7.62 19.28
N TYR A 14 -20.90 8.76 18.60
CA TYR A 14 -21.99 8.86 17.63
C TYR A 14 -21.82 7.89 16.46
N LEU A 15 -20.60 7.74 15.95
CA LEU A 15 -20.32 6.81 14.86
C LEU A 15 -20.58 5.35 15.27
N LEU A 16 -20.17 4.97 16.47
CA LEU A 16 -20.42 3.64 17.03
C LEU A 16 -21.92 3.40 17.27
N LEU A 17 -22.65 4.40 17.77
CA LEU A 17 -24.10 4.31 17.93
C LEU A 17 -24.80 4.16 16.58
N LEU A 18 -24.41 4.94 15.57
CA LEU A 18 -24.96 4.86 14.23
C LEU A 18 -24.74 3.47 13.62
N LEU A 19 -23.52 2.93 13.71
CA LEU A 19 -23.19 1.59 13.25
C LEU A 19 -24.02 0.52 13.97
N SER A 20 -24.21 0.68 15.29
CA SER A 20 -25.04 -0.25 16.07
C SER A 20 -26.52 -0.19 15.67
N ILE A 21 -27.05 0.98 15.39
CA ILE A 21 -28.43 1.17 14.91
C ILE A 21 -28.60 0.54 13.52
N ILE A 22 -27.68 0.81 12.58
CA ILE A 22 -27.68 0.21 11.25
C ILE A 22 -27.66 -1.32 11.35
N ARG A 23 -26.80 -1.87 12.21
CA ARG A 23 -26.74 -3.32 12.47
C ARG A 23 -28.08 -3.90 12.90
N VAL A 24 -28.75 -3.23 13.84
CA VAL A 24 -30.05 -3.70 14.36
C VAL A 24 -31.14 -3.63 13.32
N ILE A 25 -31.18 -2.55 12.52
CA ILE A 25 -32.23 -2.33 11.52
C ILE A 25 -32.04 -3.24 10.28
N THR A 26 -30.79 -3.42 9.83
CA THR A 26 -30.49 -4.16 8.61
C THR A 26 -30.22 -5.66 8.84
N GLY A 27 -30.04 -6.07 10.10
CA GLY A 27 -29.60 -7.43 10.43
C GLY A 27 -28.15 -7.73 9.97
N ALA A 28 -27.39 -6.72 9.51
CA ALA A 28 -26.03 -6.86 9.02
C ALA A 28 -25.04 -7.06 10.19
N THR A 29 -24.95 -8.28 10.70
CA THR A 29 -24.04 -8.63 11.80
C THR A 29 -22.57 -8.50 11.41
N ASP A 30 -22.28 -8.59 10.11
CA ASP A 30 -20.91 -8.55 9.57
C ASP A 30 -20.21 -7.20 9.77
N LEU A 31 -20.94 -6.09 9.76
CA LEU A 31 -20.38 -4.73 9.95
C LEU A 31 -19.65 -4.54 11.29
N THR A 32 -20.00 -5.32 12.30
CA THR A 32 -19.41 -5.24 13.65
C THR A 32 -18.75 -6.57 14.06
N SER A 33 -18.52 -7.45 13.11
CA SER A 33 -17.88 -8.74 13.38
C SER A 33 -16.38 -8.55 13.65
N VAL A 34 -15.81 -9.47 14.44
CA VAL A 34 -14.35 -9.52 14.66
C VAL A 34 -13.63 -9.74 13.31
N GLY A 35 -14.22 -10.48 12.39
CA GLY A 35 -13.69 -10.68 11.04
C GLY A 35 -13.55 -9.39 10.27
N THR A 36 -14.57 -8.53 10.28
CA THR A 36 -14.51 -7.22 9.61
C THR A 36 -13.47 -6.29 10.24
N ALA A 37 -13.39 -6.28 11.57
CA ALA A 37 -12.38 -5.50 12.29
C ALA A 37 -10.96 -5.99 11.96
N SER A 38 -10.75 -7.29 11.95
CA SER A 38 -9.47 -7.91 11.58
C SER A 38 -9.09 -7.58 10.13
N ALA A 39 -10.03 -7.75 9.19
CA ALA A 39 -9.82 -7.41 7.79
C ALA A 39 -9.48 -5.91 7.61
N ALA A 40 -10.19 -5.02 8.30
CA ALA A 40 -9.92 -3.59 8.25
C ALA A 40 -8.51 -3.25 8.76
N LEU A 41 -8.06 -3.87 9.84
CA LEU A 41 -6.71 -3.70 10.36
C LEU A 41 -5.65 -4.21 9.38
N LEU A 42 -5.84 -5.40 8.83
CA LEU A 42 -4.91 -5.97 7.84
C LEU A 42 -4.81 -5.09 6.58
N LEU A 43 -5.95 -4.64 6.05
CA LEU A 43 -5.98 -3.78 4.86
C LEU A 43 -5.47 -2.36 5.14
N SER A 44 -5.44 -1.91 6.38
CA SER A 44 -4.88 -0.60 6.74
C SER A 44 -3.35 -0.58 6.73
N VAL A 45 -2.68 -1.72 6.86
CA VAL A 45 -1.21 -1.81 6.95
C VAL A 45 -0.51 -1.16 5.76
N PRO A 46 -0.81 -1.50 4.49
CA PRO A 46 -0.14 -0.87 3.35
C PRO A 46 -0.42 0.63 3.27
N ILE A 47 -1.62 1.08 3.66
CA ILE A 47 -1.98 2.51 3.66
C ILE A 47 -1.16 3.26 4.72
N VAL A 48 -1.02 2.70 5.91
CA VAL A 48 -0.23 3.29 7.00
C VAL A 48 1.25 3.36 6.61
N LEU A 49 1.80 2.29 6.02
CA LEU A 49 3.20 2.26 5.57
C LEU A 49 3.45 3.29 4.46
N ALA A 50 2.54 3.41 3.49
CA ALA A 50 2.62 4.44 2.46
C ALA A 50 2.54 5.86 3.06
N GLY A 51 1.64 6.09 4.01
CA GLY A 51 1.53 7.35 4.72
C GLY A 51 2.79 7.71 5.52
N LEU A 52 3.43 6.74 6.16
CA LEU A 52 4.72 6.94 6.81
C LEU A 52 5.81 7.29 5.79
N GLY A 53 5.88 6.59 4.65
CA GLY A 53 6.81 6.91 3.57
C GLY A 53 6.63 8.35 3.06
N GLY A 54 5.37 8.77 2.84
CA GLY A 54 5.03 10.16 2.49
C GLY A 54 5.46 11.16 3.54
N LEU A 55 5.21 10.87 4.81
CA LEU A 55 5.60 11.73 5.92
C LEU A 55 7.13 11.94 5.99
N PHE A 56 7.92 10.90 5.80
CA PHE A 56 9.39 11.02 5.76
C PHE A 56 9.85 11.86 4.56
N SER A 57 9.24 11.65 3.40
CA SER A 57 9.53 12.43 2.19
C SER A 57 9.21 13.91 2.38
N GLU A 58 8.03 14.24 2.92
CA GLU A 58 7.63 15.62 3.20
C GLU A 58 8.53 16.28 4.24
N ARG A 59 8.96 15.56 5.26
CA ARG A 59 9.93 16.07 6.23
C ARG A 59 11.30 16.34 5.62
N ALA A 60 11.67 15.65 4.57
CA ALA A 60 12.88 15.92 3.79
C ALA A 60 12.71 17.06 2.77
N GLY A 61 11.52 17.68 2.69
CA GLY A 61 11.21 18.77 1.77
C GLY A 61 10.75 18.33 0.39
N VAL A 62 10.46 17.04 0.19
CA VAL A 62 10.01 16.48 -1.09
C VAL A 62 8.58 15.96 -0.95
N VAL A 63 7.62 16.54 -1.66
CA VAL A 63 6.24 16.01 -1.72
C VAL A 63 6.21 14.80 -2.64
N ASN A 64 5.94 13.62 -2.10
CA ASN A 64 5.96 12.37 -2.87
C ASN A 64 4.55 11.91 -3.22
N ILE A 65 4.07 12.27 -4.40
CA ILE A 65 2.80 11.80 -4.97
C ILE A 65 2.99 10.46 -5.72
N GLY A 66 4.24 10.03 -5.95
CA GLY A 66 4.60 8.81 -6.67
C GLY A 66 4.54 7.52 -5.82
N LEU A 67 4.05 7.58 -4.58
CA LEU A 67 4.00 6.44 -3.67
C LEU A 67 3.21 5.26 -4.23
N GLU A 68 2.13 5.51 -4.97
CA GLU A 68 1.33 4.47 -5.62
C GLU A 68 2.18 3.67 -6.62
N GLY A 69 2.93 4.34 -7.49
CA GLY A 69 3.81 3.69 -8.45
C GLY A 69 4.93 2.90 -7.78
N MET A 70 5.50 3.43 -6.69
CA MET A 70 6.51 2.73 -5.90
C MET A 70 5.95 1.46 -5.25
N MET A 71 4.72 1.51 -4.74
CA MET A 71 4.02 0.34 -4.21
C MET A 71 3.70 -0.69 -5.30
N ILE A 72 3.28 -0.26 -6.48
CA ILE A 72 3.02 -1.14 -7.63
C ILE A 72 4.28 -1.89 -8.04
N LEU A 73 5.43 -1.19 -8.16
CA LEU A 73 6.72 -1.81 -8.48
C LEU A 73 7.13 -2.83 -7.40
N GLY A 74 7.04 -2.44 -6.13
CA GLY A 74 7.36 -3.30 -5.01
C GLY A 74 6.46 -4.54 -4.94
N ALA A 75 5.15 -4.35 -5.05
CA ALA A 75 4.18 -5.45 -5.00
C ALA A 75 4.40 -6.45 -6.15
N TRP A 76 4.64 -5.96 -7.37
CA TRP A 76 4.91 -6.82 -8.51
C TRP A 76 6.20 -7.63 -8.32
N ALA A 77 7.30 -6.98 -7.96
CA ALA A 77 8.58 -7.66 -7.74
C ALA A 77 8.51 -8.67 -6.59
N GLY A 78 7.83 -8.29 -5.50
CA GLY A 78 7.61 -9.15 -4.35
C GLY A 78 6.80 -10.39 -4.70
N GLY A 79 5.71 -10.24 -5.45
CA GLY A 79 4.89 -11.34 -5.92
C GLY A 79 5.66 -12.25 -6.90
N PHE A 80 6.34 -11.66 -7.87
CA PHE A 80 7.08 -12.41 -8.89
C PHE A 80 8.25 -13.22 -8.29
N ILE A 81 9.11 -12.60 -7.52
CA ILE A 81 10.28 -13.25 -6.91
C ILE A 81 9.84 -14.16 -5.75
N GLY A 82 8.86 -13.73 -4.97
CA GLY A 82 8.34 -14.51 -3.85
C GLY A 82 7.68 -15.82 -4.27
N SER A 83 7.02 -15.85 -5.42
CA SER A 83 6.43 -17.08 -5.96
C SER A 83 7.46 -18.11 -6.42
N GLN A 84 8.64 -17.67 -6.82
CA GLN A 84 9.69 -18.54 -7.36
C GLN A 84 10.73 -18.94 -6.30
N HIS A 85 11.07 -18.03 -5.40
CA HIS A 85 12.22 -18.17 -4.50
C HIS A 85 11.84 -18.09 -3.01
N GLY A 86 10.55 -17.99 -2.72
CA GLY A 86 10.02 -17.94 -1.37
C GLY A 86 9.79 -16.51 -0.84
N PRO A 87 9.00 -16.39 0.24
CA PRO A 87 8.43 -15.12 0.68
C PRO A 87 9.48 -14.12 1.20
N TRP A 88 10.57 -14.59 1.79
CA TRP A 88 11.63 -13.71 2.30
C TRP A 88 12.39 -13.00 1.18
N LEU A 89 12.70 -13.71 0.09
CA LEU A 89 13.32 -13.11 -1.08
C LEU A 89 12.34 -12.19 -1.80
N GLY A 90 11.05 -12.54 -1.82
CA GLY A 90 9.99 -11.66 -2.31
C GLY A 90 9.94 -10.34 -1.52
N LEU A 91 10.02 -10.39 -0.19
CA LEU A 91 10.03 -9.20 0.65
C LEU A 91 11.23 -8.29 0.33
N VAL A 92 12.43 -8.87 0.22
CA VAL A 92 13.64 -8.12 -0.13
C VAL A 92 13.49 -7.48 -1.52
N ALA A 93 12.98 -8.22 -2.49
CA ALA A 93 12.72 -7.71 -3.82
C ALA A 93 11.71 -6.55 -3.82
N ALA A 94 10.62 -6.66 -3.04
CA ALA A 94 9.64 -5.60 -2.89
C ALA A 94 10.26 -4.30 -2.36
N ILE A 95 11.12 -4.41 -1.35
CA ILE A 95 11.85 -3.27 -0.77
C ILE A 95 12.77 -2.63 -1.83
N ILE A 96 13.54 -3.43 -2.55
CA ILE A 96 14.49 -2.93 -3.55
C ILE A 96 13.75 -2.21 -4.68
N PHE A 97 12.71 -2.81 -5.24
CA PHE A 97 11.98 -2.22 -6.37
C PHE A 97 11.19 -0.97 -5.97
N GLY A 98 10.61 -0.96 -4.77
CA GLY A 98 10.02 0.26 -4.20
C GLY A 98 11.05 1.37 -4.01
N ALA A 99 12.24 1.02 -3.48
CA ALA A 99 13.34 1.96 -3.29
C ALA A 99 13.90 2.50 -4.62
N VAL A 100 13.94 1.71 -5.69
CA VAL A 100 14.32 2.18 -7.04
C VAL A 100 13.35 3.23 -7.53
N GLY A 101 12.03 3.03 -7.36
CA GLY A 101 11.03 4.04 -7.69
C GLY A 101 11.23 5.34 -6.88
N ALA A 102 11.51 5.21 -5.58
CA ALA A 102 11.79 6.36 -4.70
C ALA A 102 13.08 7.08 -5.10
N LEU A 103 14.14 6.35 -5.47
CA LEU A 103 15.39 6.91 -5.94
C LEU A 103 15.20 7.71 -7.24
N LEU A 104 14.42 7.20 -8.19
CA LEU A 104 14.09 7.91 -9.43
C LEU A 104 13.37 9.23 -9.13
N HIS A 105 12.40 9.22 -8.21
CA HIS A 105 11.70 10.43 -7.77
C HIS A 105 12.66 11.43 -7.12
N ALA A 106 13.50 10.96 -6.21
CA ALA A 106 14.47 11.80 -5.52
C ALA A 106 15.49 12.43 -6.48
N VAL A 107 16.04 11.66 -7.42
CA VAL A 107 16.96 12.18 -8.43
C VAL A 107 16.28 13.20 -9.34
N ALA A 108 15.06 12.93 -9.78
CA ALA A 108 14.31 13.86 -10.61
C ALA A 108 14.03 15.19 -9.88
N THR A 109 13.59 15.13 -8.63
CA THR A 109 13.17 16.33 -7.90
C THR A 109 14.34 17.08 -7.27
N ILE A 110 15.32 16.39 -6.71
CA ILE A 110 16.43 17.02 -5.99
C ILE A 110 17.58 17.37 -6.94
N SER A 111 17.99 16.46 -7.84
CA SER A 111 19.12 16.67 -8.71
C SER A 111 18.79 17.47 -9.96
N PHE A 112 17.61 17.20 -10.57
CA PHE A 112 17.18 17.88 -11.78
C PHE A 112 16.18 19.00 -11.56
N GLY A 113 15.70 19.21 -10.33
CA GLY A 113 14.76 20.27 -10.01
C GLY A 113 13.39 20.11 -10.68
N VAL A 114 13.01 18.90 -11.04
CA VAL A 114 11.69 18.62 -11.62
C VAL A 114 10.63 18.84 -10.54
N ASP A 115 9.49 19.42 -10.94
CA ASP A 115 8.36 19.59 -10.04
C ASP A 115 7.93 18.25 -9.42
N HIS A 116 7.66 18.28 -8.12
CA HIS A 116 7.38 17.08 -7.32
C HIS A 116 6.11 16.36 -7.80
N VAL A 117 5.08 17.13 -8.17
CA VAL A 117 3.81 16.59 -8.65
C VAL A 117 4.01 15.92 -10.01
N VAL A 118 4.70 16.61 -10.92
CA VAL A 118 4.99 16.08 -12.26
C VAL A 118 5.80 14.79 -12.19
N SER A 119 6.86 14.77 -11.38
CA SER A 119 7.68 13.58 -11.16
C SER A 119 6.88 12.43 -10.54
N GLY A 120 6.05 12.70 -9.53
CA GLY A 120 5.24 11.70 -8.87
C GLY A 120 4.21 11.05 -9.81
N VAL A 121 3.48 11.86 -10.57
CA VAL A 121 2.51 11.37 -11.57
C VAL A 121 3.21 10.56 -12.66
N ALA A 122 4.37 11.02 -13.13
CA ALA A 122 5.15 10.28 -14.14
C ALA A 122 5.55 8.89 -13.63
N ILE A 123 5.98 8.77 -12.37
CA ILE A 123 6.32 7.48 -11.75
C ILE A 123 5.10 6.56 -11.65
N ASN A 124 3.94 7.09 -11.26
CA ASN A 124 2.73 6.27 -11.16
C ASN A 124 2.34 5.69 -12.53
N ILE A 125 2.37 6.50 -13.59
CA ILE A 125 2.07 6.05 -14.96
C ILE A 125 3.11 5.06 -15.45
N MET A 126 4.40 5.38 -15.24
CA MET A 126 5.52 4.53 -15.68
C MET A 126 5.49 3.17 -14.96
N ALA A 127 5.27 3.15 -13.66
CA ALA A 127 5.21 1.92 -12.87
C ALA A 127 4.08 1.00 -13.34
N ALA A 128 2.88 1.55 -13.51
CA ALA A 128 1.73 0.78 -14.01
C ALA A 128 1.99 0.21 -15.42
N GLY A 129 2.54 1.03 -16.32
CA GLY A 129 2.91 0.59 -17.67
C GLY A 129 4.00 -0.47 -17.69
N LEU A 130 5.07 -0.26 -16.91
CA LEU A 130 6.20 -1.19 -16.81
C LEU A 130 5.78 -2.55 -16.24
N VAL A 131 5.02 -2.55 -15.14
CA VAL A 131 4.53 -3.78 -14.51
C VAL A 131 3.62 -4.55 -15.46
N ARG A 132 2.73 -3.86 -16.18
CA ARG A 132 1.87 -4.49 -17.19
C ARG A 132 2.70 -5.12 -18.32
N TYR A 133 3.68 -4.40 -18.84
CA TYR A 133 4.58 -4.87 -19.89
C TYR A 133 5.40 -6.09 -19.44
N LEU A 134 6.05 -5.99 -18.27
CA LEU A 134 6.84 -7.11 -17.72
C LEU A 134 5.96 -8.34 -17.44
N SER A 135 4.77 -8.15 -16.91
CA SER A 135 3.82 -9.24 -16.70
C SER A 135 3.44 -9.93 -18.02
N THR A 136 3.24 -9.16 -19.08
CA THR A 136 2.93 -9.72 -20.40
C THR A 136 4.06 -10.58 -20.93
N ILE A 137 5.31 -10.14 -20.78
CA ILE A 137 6.48 -10.89 -21.28
C ILE A 137 6.79 -12.12 -20.41
N LEU A 138 6.80 -11.95 -19.10
CA LEU A 138 7.26 -12.98 -18.18
C LEU A 138 6.21 -14.06 -17.90
N TYR A 139 4.92 -13.74 -18.07
CA TYR A 139 3.82 -14.69 -17.88
C TYR A 139 3.27 -15.28 -19.19
N GLN A 140 3.82 -14.92 -20.34
CA GLN A 140 3.37 -15.42 -21.66
C GLN A 140 3.66 -16.91 -21.91
N GLY A 141 4.19 -17.66 -20.95
CA GLY A 141 4.42 -19.11 -21.07
C GLY A 141 3.18 -20.00 -20.94
N GLY A 142 1.98 -19.48 -20.95
CA GLY A 142 0.74 -20.27 -21.11
C GLY A 142 0.25 -21.05 -19.90
N SER A 143 0.87 -20.93 -18.73
CA SER A 143 0.52 -21.74 -17.55
C SER A 143 0.10 -20.93 -16.32
N TRP A 144 -0.02 -19.62 -16.42
CA TRP A 144 -0.37 -18.78 -15.28
C TRP A 144 -1.69 -18.03 -15.48
N PRO A 145 -2.72 -18.35 -14.71
CA PRO A 145 -4.03 -17.70 -14.82
C PRO A 145 -4.15 -16.36 -14.08
N GLY A 146 -3.05 -15.68 -13.77
CA GLY A 146 -3.13 -14.41 -13.06
C GLY A 146 -1.80 -13.92 -12.49
N PRO A 147 -1.78 -12.79 -11.77
CA PRO A 147 -0.59 -12.31 -11.10
C PRO A 147 -0.11 -13.33 -10.07
N SER A 148 1.19 -13.60 -10.08
CA SER A 148 1.80 -14.52 -9.13
C SER A 148 1.63 -14.00 -7.70
N GLN A 149 1.24 -14.88 -6.81
CA GLN A 149 1.21 -14.61 -5.37
C GLN A 149 2.44 -15.24 -4.73
N SER A 150 3.08 -14.51 -3.83
CA SER A 150 4.11 -15.08 -2.96
C SER A 150 3.48 -16.09 -2.00
N LEU A 151 4.28 -17.08 -1.60
CA LEU A 151 3.92 -17.95 -0.50
C LEU A 151 3.81 -17.14 0.79
N ASP A 152 2.91 -17.56 1.67
CA ASP A 152 2.74 -16.91 2.97
C ASP A 152 4.03 -17.05 3.81
N ILE A 153 4.38 -15.98 4.51
CA ILE A 153 5.40 -16.03 5.54
C ILE A 153 4.82 -16.82 6.70
N LYS A 154 5.45 -17.94 7.06
CA LYS A 154 5.01 -18.73 8.22
C LYS A 154 5.01 -17.85 9.46
N GLU A 155 3.95 -17.93 10.25
CA GLU A 155 3.87 -17.28 11.54
C GLU A 155 5.07 -17.72 12.40
N ILE A 156 5.75 -16.74 12.97
CA ILE A 156 6.80 -17.01 13.96
C ILE A 156 6.05 -17.31 15.26
N SER A 157 5.90 -18.60 15.59
CA SER A 157 5.41 -18.98 16.91
C SER A 157 6.46 -18.57 17.94
N LEU A 158 6.13 -17.54 18.72
CA LEU A 158 6.88 -17.14 19.91
C LEU A 158 6.56 -18.06 21.08
#